data_afcc5bcd80505aece8ecf1652e6bb790
#
_entry.id   afcc5bcd80505aece8ecf1652e6bb790
#
_cell.length_a   1.000
_cell.length_b   1.000
_cell.length_c   1.000
_cell.angle_alpha   90.00
_cell.angle_beta   90.00
_cell.angle_gamma   90.00
#
_symmetry.space_group_name_H-M   'P 1'
#
loop_
_entity.id
_entity.type
_entity.pdbx_description
1 polymer ?
#
loop_
_entity_poly.entity_id
_entity_poly.type
_entity_poly.pdbx_seq_one_letter_code
_entity_poly.pdbx_strand_id
1 'polypeptide(L)'
;MHRPPYDARMRVLMPVPDRDFDVTEVAVPWRLLTDAGHDVIFATERAGTRPACDPRLLTGVLFGRLGAAEEPRRFYEELNRSEEFASTVGWADLAPEAFDGLILPGGHAPGMRQFLGSEVLQRQIGGFWELNRPVGAICHGVVVLARARTVAGGRSVLFHRRTTCLPKYLERSAYLATAWRLGRYYRTYPAYVEDEVRAALAAPDTQFARGPRVLSARGTAADDTHAFVVQDGNYLSARWPGDAYLFGRRFCEMLEAADGA
;
A
#
# COMPACT_ATOMS: atom_id res chain seq x y z
N MET A 1 2.82 -17.21 -32.55
CA MET A 1 3.05 -16.60 -31.23
C MET A 1 2.43 -17.54 -30.20
N HIS A 2 3.26 -18.27 -29.49
CA HIS A 2 2.80 -19.19 -28.43
C HIS A 2 2.48 -18.34 -27.20
N ARG A 3 1.20 -18.30 -26.77
CA ARG A 3 0.81 -17.78 -25.47
C ARG A 3 1.38 -18.74 -24.42
N PRO A 4 2.08 -18.26 -23.37
CA PRO A 4 2.54 -19.15 -22.31
C PRO A 4 1.33 -19.75 -21.56
N PRO A 5 1.46 -20.96 -20.99
CA PRO A 5 0.37 -21.70 -20.36
C PRO A 5 -0.05 -21.21 -18.97
N TYR A 6 0.35 -20.02 -18.54
CA TYR A 6 -0.01 -19.40 -17.24
C TYR A 6 -0.89 -18.19 -17.49
N ASP A 7 -2.18 -18.41 -17.57
CA ASP A 7 -3.19 -17.36 -17.86
C ASP A 7 -4.30 -17.36 -16.78
N ALA A 8 -3.96 -17.67 -15.53
CA ALA A 8 -4.92 -17.53 -14.44
C ALA A 8 -5.01 -16.04 -14.05
N ARG A 9 -6.13 -15.43 -14.40
CA ARG A 9 -6.49 -14.06 -14.02
C ARG A 9 -6.74 -14.01 -12.51
N MET A 10 -5.77 -13.50 -11.76
CA MET A 10 -5.85 -13.38 -10.31
C MET A 10 -6.68 -12.16 -9.89
N ARG A 11 -7.42 -12.30 -8.80
CA ARG A 11 -8.20 -11.24 -8.19
C ARG A 11 -7.47 -10.64 -7.00
N VAL A 12 -6.99 -9.41 -7.12
CA VAL A 12 -6.22 -8.72 -6.09
C VAL A 12 -7.12 -7.69 -5.39
N LEU A 13 -7.30 -7.85 -4.09
CA LEU A 13 -8.00 -6.88 -3.26
C LEU A 13 -7.10 -5.68 -2.95
N MET A 14 -7.59 -4.46 -3.18
CA MET A 14 -6.92 -3.22 -2.81
C MET A 14 -7.88 -2.32 -2.02
N PRO A 15 -7.99 -2.48 -0.70
CA PRO A 15 -8.76 -1.56 0.12
C PRO A 15 -8.08 -0.20 0.17
N VAL A 16 -8.87 0.86 0.09
CA VAL A 16 -8.41 2.26 0.13
C VAL A 16 -9.35 3.10 1.00
N PRO A 17 -8.87 4.21 1.60
CA PRO A 17 -9.78 5.17 2.24
C PRO A 17 -10.68 5.85 1.22
N ASP A 18 -11.77 6.43 1.66
CA ASP A 18 -12.66 7.23 0.80
C ASP A 18 -11.93 8.43 0.18
N ARG A 19 -10.87 8.92 0.84
CA ARG A 19 -10.04 10.04 0.36
C ARG A 19 -8.62 10.00 0.92
N ASP A 20 -7.74 10.75 0.25
CA ASP A 20 -6.41 11.10 0.77
C ASP A 20 -5.35 9.97 0.71
N PHE A 21 -5.56 8.91 -0.09
CA PHE A 21 -4.50 7.94 -0.37
C PHE A 21 -3.40 8.55 -1.27
N ASP A 22 -2.22 7.93 -1.26
CA ASP A 22 -1.13 8.35 -2.17
C ASP A 22 -1.38 7.90 -3.61
N VAL A 23 -1.29 8.84 -4.55
CA VAL A 23 -1.48 8.62 -6.00
C VAL A 23 -0.61 7.48 -6.52
N THR A 24 0.68 7.52 -6.20
CA THR A 24 1.68 6.58 -6.74
C THR A 24 1.50 5.18 -6.17
N GLU A 25 1.21 5.10 -4.86
CA GLU A 25 1.09 3.83 -4.14
C GLU A 25 -0.17 3.04 -4.51
N VAL A 26 -1.16 3.69 -5.11
CA VAL A 26 -2.36 3.05 -5.64
C VAL A 26 -2.25 2.85 -7.16
N ALA A 27 -1.96 3.91 -7.91
CA ALA A 27 -2.05 3.86 -9.37
C ALA A 27 -0.95 3.03 -10.04
N VAL A 28 0.28 3.01 -9.47
CA VAL A 28 1.38 2.22 -10.04
C VAL A 28 1.15 0.70 -9.86
N PRO A 29 0.86 0.18 -8.64
CA PRO A 29 0.54 -1.24 -8.49
C PRO A 29 -0.70 -1.65 -9.28
N TRP A 30 -1.77 -0.82 -9.30
CA TRP A 30 -2.95 -1.08 -10.12
C TRP A 30 -2.57 -1.27 -11.58
N ARG A 31 -1.78 -0.35 -12.15
CA ARG A 31 -1.37 -0.41 -13.55
C ARG A 31 -0.58 -1.66 -13.86
N LEU A 32 0.42 -1.99 -13.04
CA LEU A 32 1.26 -3.18 -13.23
C LEU A 32 0.46 -4.48 -13.16
N LEU A 33 -0.49 -4.59 -12.21
CA LEU A 33 -1.38 -5.74 -12.11
C LEU A 33 -2.30 -5.88 -13.32
N THR A 34 -2.90 -4.77 -13.76
CA THR A 34 -3.78 -4.74 -14.93
C THR A 34 -3.01 -5.09 -16.21
N ASP A 35 -1.79 -4.57 -16.38
CA ASP A 35 -0.91 -4.92 -17.52
C ASP A 35 -0.49 -6.38 -17.50
N ALA A 36 -0.38 -6.99 -16.31
CA ALA A 36 -0.13 -8.42 -16.14
C ALA A 36 -1.39 -9.29 -16.34
N GLY A 37 -2.57 -8.68 -16.57
CA GLY A 37 -3.82 -9.40 -16.84
C GLY A 37 -4.64 -9.74 -15.59
N HIS A 38 -4.28 -9.20 -14.42
CA HIS A 38 -5.01 -9.45 -13.17
C HIS A 38 -6.15 -8.46 -12.95
N ASP A 39 -7.15 -8.87 -12.15
CA ASP A 39 -8.24 -8.02 -11.72
C ASP A 39 -7.88 -7.33 -10.39
N VAL A 40 -8.01 -6.01 -10.33
CA VAL A 40 -7.90 -5.27 -9.08
C VAL A 40 -9.30 -4.90 -8.59
N ILE A 41 -9.65 -5.37 -7.39
CA ILE A 41 -10.92 -5.09 -6.75
C ILE A 41 -10.69 -4.06 -5.63
N PHE A 42 -11.24 -2.86 -5.82
CA PHE A 42 -11.16 -1.82 -4.79
C PHE A 42 -12.24 -2.00 -3.73
N ALA A 43 -11.87 -1.71 -2.48
CA ALA A 43 -12.80 -1.72 -1.36
C ALA A 43 -12.67 -0.42 -0.55
N THR A 44 -13.82 0.15 -0.17
CA THR A 44 -13.97 1.36 0.64
C THR A 44 -14.78 1.06 1.89
N GLU A 45 -14.91 2.01 2.83
CA GLU A 45 -15.72 1.78 4.02
C GLU A 45 -17.16 1.38 3.66
N ARG A 46 -17.73 2.04 2.65
CA ARG A 46 -19.08 1.73 2.13
C ARG A 46 -18.99 1.39 0.65
N ALA A 47 -19.63 0.30 0.27
CA ALA A 47 -19.73 -0.12 -1.14
C ALA A 47 -20.22 1.03 -2.04
N GLY A 48 -19.66 1.12 -3.25
CA GLY A 48 -20.01 2.14 -4.25
C GLY A 48 -19.47 3.55 -3.95
N THR A 49 -18.69 3.74 -2.88
CA THR A 49 -17.99 5.00 -2.65
C THR A 49 -16.83 5.13 -3.63
N ARG A 50 -16.84 6.16 -4.49
CA ARG A 50 -15.69 6.43 -5.36
C ARG A 50 -14.57 7.06 -4.53
N PRO A 51 -13.43 6.39 -4.37
CA PRO A 51 -12.35 6.92 -3.58
C PRO A 51 -11.59 8.04 -4.30
N ALA A 52 -10.89 8.90 -3.57
CA ALA A 52 -10.10 9.98 -4.13
C ALA A 52 -8.71 10.06 -3.47
N CYS A 53 -7.69 10.32 -4.28
CA CYS A 53 -6.33 10.55 -3.78
C CYS A 53 -6.21 11.88 -3.03
N ASP A 54 -5.08 12.10 -2.36
CA ASP A 54 -4.71 13.43 -1.85
C ASP A 54 -4.55 14.40 -3.03
N PRO A 55 -5.42 15.43 -3.17
CA PRO A 55 -5.42 16.36 -4.29
C PRO A 55 -4.12 17.17 -4.38
N ARG A 56 -3.38 17.32 -3.26
CA ARG A 56 -2.09 18.00 -3.25
C ARG A 56 -1.01 17.22 -4.00
N LEU A 57 -1.14 15.91 -4.09
CA LEU A 57 -0.22 15.09 -4.88
C LEU A 57 -0.43 15.24 -6.38
N LEU A 58 -1.61 15.67 -6.83
CA LEU A 58 -1.90 15.97 -8.24
C LEU A 58 -1.37 17.34 -8.65
N THR A 59 -1.51 18.36 -7.79
CA THR A 59 -1.20 19.75 -8.09
C THR A 59 0.15 20.22 -7.55
N GLY A 60 0.78 19.39 -6.70
CA GLY A 60 1.99 19.72 -5.95
C GLY A 60 1.68 20.29 -4.56
N VAL A 61 2.39 19.76 -3.57
CA VAL A 61 2.19 20.08 -2.14
C VAL A 61 2.63 21.49 -1.80
N LEU A 62 3.78 21.91 -2.33
CA LEU A 62 4.36 23.23 -2.15
C LEU A 62 4.70 23.85 -3.51
N PHE A 63 4.03 24.93 -3.87
CA PHE A 63 4.31 25.71 -5.09
C PHE A 63 4.42 24.83 -6.35
N GLY A 64 3.54 23.87 -6.53
CA GLY A 64 3.55 22.92 -7.66
C GLY A 64 4.63 21.84 -7.58
N ARG A 65 5.38 21.75 -6.47
CA ARG A 65 6.42 20.74 -6.23
C ARG A 65 5.97 19.71 -5.18
N LEU A 66 6.76 18.64 -5.02
CA LEU A 66 6.52 17.55 -4.08
C LEU A 66 5.22 16.78 -4.32
N GLY A 67 4.68 16.82 -5.54
CA GLY A 67 3.56 15.98 -5.97
C GLY A 67 4.02 14.62 -6.48
N ALA A 68 3.06 13.83 -6.98
CA ALA A 68 3.34 12.64 -7.74
C ALA A 68 4.02 12.97 -9.08
N ALA A 69 4.86 12.06 -9.58
CA ALA A 69 5.46 12.19 -10.90
C ALA A 69 4.37 12.14 -12.00
N GLU A 70 4.73 12.53 -13.22
CA GLU A 70 3.78 12.63 -14.34
C GLU A 70 3.15 11.28 -14.68
N GLU A 71 3.94 10.23 -14.77
CA GLU A 71 3.46 8.90 -15.14
C GLU A 71 2.48 8.31 -14.12
N PRO A 72 2.74 8.30 -12.79
CA PRO A 72 1.74 7.91 -11.79
C PRO A 72 0.46 8.77 -11.82
N ARG A 73 0.55 10.07 -12.13
CA ARG A 73 -0.65 10.93 -12.30
C ARG A 73 -1.48 10.50 -13.50
N ARG A 74 -0.85 10.17 -14.62
CA ARG A 74 -1.54 9.64 -15.81
C ARG A 74 -2.22 8.30 -15.49
N PHE A 75 -1.54 7.38 -14.81
CA PHE A 75 -2.15 6.13 -14.37
C PHE A 75 -3.35 6.35 -13.45
N TYR A 76 -3.26 7.33 -12.54
CA TYR A 76 -4.39 7.68 -11.69
C TYR A 76 -5.56 8.29 -12.49
N GLU A 77 -5.30 9.08 -13.52
CA GLU A 77 -6.37 9.60 -14.40
C GLU A 77 -7.08 8.47 -15.15
N GLU A 78 -6.36 7.46 -15.60
CA GLU A 78 -6.92 6.27 -16.23
C GLU A 78 -7.75 5.47 -15.21
N LEU A 79 -7.17 5.17 -14.04
CA LEU A 79 -7.84 4.51 -12.92
C LEU A 79 -9.13 5.23 -12.53
N ASN A 80 -9.09 6.54 -12.40
CA ASN A 80 -10.25 7.34 -12.00
C ASN A 80 -11.40 7.32 -13.02
N ARG A 81 -11.17 6.83 -14.25
CA ARG A 81 -12.22 6.62 -15.28
C ARG A 81 -12.68 5.16 -15.35
N SER A 82 -12.01 4.25 -14.67
CA SER A 82 -12.29 2.82 -14.74
C SER A 82 -13.55 2.43 -13.96
N GLU A 83 -14.17 1.32 -14.36
CA GLU A 83 -15.35 0.79 -13.69
C GLU A 83 -15.04 0.18 -12.33
N GLU A 84 -13.91 -0.51 -12.21
CA GLU A 84 -13.48 -1.14 -10.96
C GLU A 84 -13.26 -0.09 -9.84
N PHE A 85 -12.83 1.12 -10.20
CA PHE A 85 -12.66 2.20 -9.23
C PHE A 85 -13.97 2.91 -8.87
N ALA A 86 -14.98 2.76 -9.70
CA ALA A 86 -16.34 3.24 -9.42
C ALA A 86 -17.20 2.23 -8.65
N SER A 87 -16.87 0.92 -8.77
CA SER A 87 -17.69 -0.19 -8.26
C SER A 87 -17.03 -0.85 -7.05
N THR A 88 -16.71 -0.07 -6.02
CA THR A 88 -16.03 -0.54 -4.82
C THR A 88 -16.90 -1.45 -3.95
N VAL A 89 -16.27 -2.43 -3.29
CA VAL A 89 -16.90 -3.31 -2.29
C VAL A 89 -16.81 -2.65 -0.91
N GLY A 90 -17.77 -2.92 -0.02
CA GLY A 90 -17.71 -2.44 1.38
C GLY A 90 -16.69 -3.24 2.20
N TRP A 91 -15.94 -2.60 3.11
CA TRP A 91 -15.00 -3.34 3.97
C TRP A 91 -15.70 -4.39 4.84
N ALA A 92 -16.94 -4.13 5.27
CA ALA A 92 -17.71 -5.10 6.06
C ALA A 92 -18.20 -6.31 5.23
N ASP A 93 -18.29 -6.14 3.91
CA ASP A 93 -18.83 -7.14 2.99
C ASP A 93 -17.73 -7.97 2.32
N LEU A 94 -16.47 -7.76 2.71
CA LEU A 94 -15.35 -8.52 2.16
C LEU A 94 -15.46 -10.01 2.51
N ALA A 95 -15.29 -10.85 1.51
CA ALA A 95 -15.08 -12.28 1.64
C ALA A 95 -13.60 -12.58 1.29
N PRO A 96 -12.70 -12.67 2.27
CA PRO A 96 -11.26 -12.82 2.02
C PRO A 96 -10.90 -13.96 1.06
N GLU A 97 -11.66 -15.06 1.10
CA GLU A 97 -11.46 -16.25 0.28
C GLU A 97 -11.66 -15.98 -1.21
N ALA A 98 -12.37 -14.92 -1.58
CA ALA A 98 -12.65 -14.56 -2.97
C ALA A 98 -11.47 -13.88 -3.68
N PHE A 99 -10.36 -13.62 -2.99
CA PHE A 99 -9.22 -12.88 -3.52
C PHE A 99 -7.92 -13.68 -3.44
N ASP A 100 -7.10 -13.62 -4.46
CA ASP A 100 -5.83 -14.33 -4.58
C ASP A 100 -4.65 -13.55 -4.01
N GLY A 101 -4.79 -12.24 -3.88
CA GLY A 101 -3.79 -11.35 -3.32
C GLY A 101 -4.41 -10.11 -2.66
N LEU A 102 -3.62 -9.43 -1.82
CA LEU A 102 -4.02 -8.24 -1.09
C LEU A 102 -2.92 -7.18 -1.19
N ILE A 103 -3.27 -5.94 -1.56
CA ILE A 103 -2.38 -4.78 -1.48
C ILE A 103 -2.97 -3.72 -0.55
N LEU A 104 -2.16 -3.23 0.39
CA LEU A 104 -2.49 -2.17 1.33
C LEU A 104 -1.64 -0.92 1.01
N PRO A 105 -2.18 0.06 0.28
CA PRO A 105 -1.49 1.31 -0.01
C PRO A 105 -1.48 2.24 1.19
N GLY A 106 -0.69 3.30 1.11
CA GLY A 106 -0.62 4.30 2.15
C GLY A 106 -0.99 5.70 1.67
N GLY A 107 -0.54 6.68 2.43
CA GLY A 107 -0.77 8.10 2.26
C GLY A 107 -0.54 8.84 3.57
N HIS A 108 -0.31 10.15 3.48
CA HIS A 108 0.01 10.98 4.64
C HIS A 108 -1.13 11.92 5.06
N ALA A 109 -2.12 12.11 4.20
CA ALA A 109 -3.16 13.11 4.41
C ALA A 109 -4.21 12.65 5.42
N PRO A 110 -5.02 13.58 6.00
CA PRO A 110 -5.87 13.28 7.14
C PRO A 110 -6.92 12.19 6.92
N GLY A 111 -7.43 12.01 5.70
CA GLY A 111 -8.41 10.96 5.37
C GLY A 111 -7.90 9.55 5.56
N MET A 112 -6.59 9.35 5.54
CA MET A 112 -5.98 8.06 5.85
C MET A 112 -6.35 7.51 7.23
N ARG A 113 -6.77 8.37 8.19
CA ARG A 113 -7.19 7.93 9.52
C ARG A 113 -8.37 6.96 9.47
N GLN A 114 -9.29 7.15 8.52
CA GLN A 114 -10.43 6.25 8.31
C GLN A 114 -9.92 4.82 8.04
N PHE A 115 -9.02 4.67 7.09
CA PHE A 115 -8.46 3.39 6.66
C PHE A 115 -7.58 2.76 7.74
N LEU A 116 -6.63 3.52 8.28
CA LEU A 116 -5.69 3.01 9.27
C LEU A 116 -6.36 2.68 10.61
N GLY A 117 -7.44 3.39 10.98
CA GLY A 117 -8.16 3.21 12.24
C GLY A 117 -9.33 2.22 12.19
N SER A 118 -9.68 1.66 11.03
CA SER A 118 -10.85 0.79 10.89
C SER A 118 -10.62 -0.59 11.48
N GLU A 119 -11.27 -0.88 12.61
CA GLU A 119 -11.27 -2.22 13.21
C GLU A 119 -11.95 -3.26 12.32
N VAL A 120 -12.95 -2.84 11.54
CA VAL A 120 -13.62 -3.71 10.56
C VAL A 120 -12.62 -4.18 9.51
N LEU A 121 -11.88 -3.25 8.90
CA LEU A 121 -10.86 -3.57 7.91
C LEU A 121 -9.75 -4.44 8.53
N GLN A 122 -9.25 -4.08 9.72
CA GLN A 122 -8.20 -4.86 10.40
C GLN A 122 -8.60 -6.31 10.66
N ARG A 123 -9.87 -6.58 11.01
CA ARG A 123 -10.38 -7.95 11.15
C ARG A 123 -10.41 -8.70 9.82
N GLN A 124 -10.89 -8.07 8.74
CA GLN A 124 -10.91 -8.67 7.41
C GLN A 124 -9.50 -9.01 6.92
N ILE A 125 -8.55 -8.10 7.16
CA ILE A 125 -7.15 -8.31 6.83
C ILE A 125 -6.53 -9.44 7.66
N GLY A 126 -6.88 -9.54 8.95
CA GLY A 126 -6.49 -10.67 9.79
C GLY A 126 -6.97 -12.01 9.24
N GLY A 127 -8.24 -12.08 8.79
CA GLY A 127 -8.80 -13.26 8.12
C GLY A 127 -8.08 -13.59 6.81
N PHE A 128 -7.79 -12.57 5.97
CA PHE A 128 -7.04 -12.78 4.73
C PHE A 128 -5.62 -13.33 4.99
N TRP A 129 -4.95 -12.82 6.03
CA TRP A 129 -3.61 -13.27 6.41
C TRP A 129 -3.53 -14.78 6.72
N GLU A 130 -4.57 -15.34 7.32
CA GLU A 130 -4.65 -16.78 7.63
C GLU A 130 -4.74 -17.66 6.36
N LEU A 131 -5.11 -17.10 5.21
CA LEU A 131 -5.18 -17.83 3.94
C LEU A 131 -3.80 -18.10 3.33
N ASN A 132 -2.75 -17.51 3.89
CA ASN A 132 -1.35 -17.64 3.41
C ASN A 132 -1.15 -17.23 1.94
N ARG A 133 -2.00 -16.37 1.41
CA ARG A 133 -1.93 -15.80 0.07
C ARG A 133 -1.00 -14.57 0.02
N PRO A 134 -0.54 -14.11 -1.16
CA PRO A 134 0.29 -12.92 -1.29
C PRO A 134 -0.32 -11.68 -0.65
N VAL A 135 0.45 -11.01 0.23
CA VAL A 135 0.09 -9.75 0.87
C VAL A 135 1.18 -8.73 0.62
N GLY A 136 0.82 -7.60 0.04
CA GLY A 136 1.67 -6.43 -0.13
C GLY A 136 1.22 -5.25 0.71
N ALA A 137 2.15 -4.54 1.34
CA ALA A 137 1.84 -3.28 2.04
C ALA A 137 2.94 -2.24 1.82
N ILE A 138 2.55 -1.00 1.59
CA ILE A 138 3.49 0.09 1.34
C ILE A 138 3.20 1.27 2.26
N CYS A 139 4.27 1.92 2.76
CA CYS A 139 4.21 3.18 3.50
C CYS A 139 3.33 3.05 4.77
N HIS A 140 2.29 3.88 4.88
CA HIS A 140 1.29 3.81 5.97
C HIS A 140 0.44 2.54 5.91
N GLY A 141 0.27 1.90 4.75
CA GLY A 141 -0.49 0.65 4.63
C GLY A 141 0.01 -0.46 5.54
N VAL A 142 1.32 -0.46 5.87
CA VAL A 142 1.91 -1.42 6.81
C VAL A 142 1.35 -1.28 8.23
N VAL A 143 0.85 -0.10 8.62
CA VAL A 143 0.20 0.10 9.94
C VAL A 143 -1.09 -0.71 10.06
N VAL A 144 -1.82 -0.94 8.97
CA VAL A 144 -3.02 -1.80 9.00
C VAL A 144 -2.63 -3.21 9.44
N LEU A 145 -1.54 -3.76 8.88
CA LEU A 145 -1.01 -5.08 9.29
C LEU A 145 -0.46 -5.07 10.72
N ALA A 146 0.21 -3.99 11.14
CA ALA A 146 0.70 -3.86 12.51
C ALA A 146 -0.46 -3.90 13.53
N ARG A 147 -1.63 -3.40 13.17
CA ARG A 147 -2.85 -3.38 13.98
C ARG A 147 -3.72 -4.63 13.82
N ALA A 148 -3.70 -5.28 12.65
CA ALA A 148 -4.43 -6.51 12.40
C ALA A 148 -3.95 -7.63 13.32
N ARG A 149 -4.89 -8.48 13.76
CA ARG A 149 -4.61 -9.63 14.63
C ARG A 149 -4.97 -10.91 13.89
N THR A 150 -4.24 -11.97 14.19
CA THR A 150 -4.63 -13.32 13.76
C THR A 150 -5.96 -13.72 14.40
N VAL A 151 -6.70 -14.62 13.78
CA VAL A 151 -7.99 -15.11 14.29
C VAL A 151 -7.84 -15.76 15.68
N ALA A 152 -6.70 -16.43 15.92
CA ALA A 152 -6.35 -16.99 17.23
C ALA A 152 -6.10 -15.93 18.32
N GLY A 153 -6.01 -14.66 17.93
CA GLY A 153 -6.03 -13.50 18.80
C GLY A 153 -4.67 -13.10 19.41
N GLY A 154 -4.61 -11.85 19.84
CA GLY A 154 -3.60 -11.31 20.73
C GLY A 154 -2.45 -10.56 20.08
N ARG A 155 -1.75 -11.10 19.09
CA ARG A 155 -0.55 -10.48 18.49
C ARG A 155 -0.82 -9.96 17.10
N SER A 156 -0.03 -8.95 16.68
CA SER A 156 -0.02 -8.45 15.30
C SER A 156 0.31 -9.58 14.32
N VAL A 157 -0.29 -9.55 13.13
CA VAL A 157 0.08 -10.46 12.03
C VAL A 157 1.56 -10.29 11.63
N LEU A 158 2.17 -9.14 11.92
CA LEU A 158 3.60 -8.86 11.68
C LEU A 158 4.53 -9.35 12.78
N PHE A 159 4.03 -9.89 13.91
CA PHE A 159 4.83 -10.16 15.10
C PHE A 159 6.11 -10.95 14.81
N HIS A 160 6.07 -11.94 13.93
CA HIS A 160 7.22 -12.77 13.55
C HIS A 160 7.74 -12.47 12.13
N ARG A 161 7.34 -11.37 11.49
CA ARG A 161 7.71 -11.06 10.11
C ARG A 161 8.84 -10.06 10.02
N ARG A 162 9.66 -10.21 8.98
CA ARG A 162 10.57 -9.15 8.54
C ARG A 162 9.78 -8.13 7.72
N THR A 163 10.03 -6.85 7.95
CA THR A 163 9.25 -5.79 7.32
C THR A 163 10.03 -4.50 7.14
N THR A 164 9.53 -3.65 6.27
CA THR A 164 9.84 -2.22 6.18
C THR A 164 8.53 -1.43 6.15
N CYS A 165 8.61 -0.13 6.34
CA CYS A 165 7.50 0.82 6.18
C CYS A 165 8.06 2.22 5.96
N LEU A 166 7.21 3.25 5.94
CA LEU A 166 7.67 4.63 5.86
C LEU A 166 8.68 4.94 6.98
N PRO A 167 9.97 5.22 6.65
CA PRO A 167 10.97 5.51 7.65
C PRO A 167 10.68 6.83 8.37
N LYS A 168 10.87 6.85 9.68
CA LYS A 168 10.62 8.02 10.54
C LYS A 168 11.32 9.29 10.04
N TYR A 169 12.52 9.18 9.48
CA TYR A 169 13.24 10.35 8.97
C TYR A 169 12.55 10.96 7.75
N LEU A 170 11.95 10.15 6.85
CA LEU A 170 11.17 10.65 5.71
C LEU A 170 9.87 11.30 6.16
N GLU A 171 9.11 10.64 7.02
CA GLU A 171 7.87 11.19 7.58
C GLU A 171 8.11 12.52 8.30
N ARG A 172 9.17 12.58 9.13
CA ARG A 172 9.56 13.79 9.84
C ARG A 172 10.00 14.90 8.90
N SER A 173 10.80 14.58 7.87
CA SER A 173 11.26 15.59 6.90
C SER A 173 10.10 16.14 6.07
N ALA A 174 9.17 15.32 5.62
CA ALA A 174 7.95 15.75 4.92
C ALA A 174 7.12 16.69 5.79
N TYR A 175 6.90 16.32 7.06
CA TYR A 175 6.19 17.19 8.02
C TYR A 175 6.91 18.53 8.22
N LEU A 176 8.21 18.53 8.52
CA LEU A 176 8.96 19.76 8.77
C LEU A 176 9.02 20.68 7.54
N ALA A 177 9.13 20.10 6.35
CA ALA A 177 9.13 20.87 5.11
C ALA A 177 7.79 21.55 4.81
N THR A 178 6.67 21.02 5.33
CA THR A 178 5.32 21.48 4.99
C THR A 178 4.57 22.14 6.13
N ALA A 179 4.98 21.93 7.40
CA ALA A 179 4.24 22.35 8.60
C ALA A 179 4.02 23.87 8.69
N TRP A 180 4.98 24.68 8.22
CA TRP A 180 4.88 26.15 8.25
C TRP A 180 3.71 26.68 7.41
N ARG A 181 3.26 25.92 6.38
CA ARG A 181 2.13 26.30 5.51
C ARG A 181 0.89 25.44 5.73
N LEU A 182 1.07 24.16 6.03
CA LEU A 182 0.00 23.17 6.10
C LEU A 182 -0.30 22.69 7.53
N GLY A 183 0.43 23.23 8.52
CA GLY A 183 0.25 22.80 9.92
C GLY A 183 0.51 21.29 10.05
N ARG A 184 -0.43 20.58 10.62
CA ARG A 184 -0.33 19.13 10.86
C ARG A 184 -0.91 18.27 9.74
N TYR A 185 -1.12 18.78 8.55
CA TYR A 185 -1.75 18.05 7.45
C TYR A 185 -1.05 16.70 7.18
N TYR A 186 0.28 16.71 7.06
CA TYR A 186 1.08 15.49 6.85
C TYR A 186 1.57 14.85 8.15
N ARG A 187 0.85 15.05 9.25
CA ARG A 187 1.06 14.38 10.52
C ARG A 187 -0.19 13.60 10.89
N THR A 188 -0.37 12.45 10.26
CA THR A 188 -1.59 11.64 10.30
C THR A 188 -1.91 11.16 11.72
N TYR A 189 -0.89 10.66 12.44
CA TYR A 189 -1.01 10.20 13.82
C TYR A 189 0.05 10.83 14.75
N PRO A 190 -0.16 10.78 16.08
CA PRO A 190 0.88 11.16 17.05
C PRO A 190 2.14 10.30 16.97
N ALA A 191 2.01 8.97 16.80
CA ALA A 191 3.13 8.06 16.56
C ALA A 191 3.63 8.16 15.12
N TYR A 192 4.93 7.94 14.90
CA TYR A 192 5.48 7.73 13.57
C TYR A 192 5.21 6.31 13.10
N VAL A 193 5.03 6.13 11.80
CA VAL A 193 4.75 4.81 11.18
C VAL A 193 5.82 3.79 11.58
N GLU A 194 7.10 4.15 11.46
CA GLU A 194 8.19 3.27 11.85
C GLU A 194 8.12 2.86 13.34
N ASP A 195 7.84 3.81 14.24
CA ASP A 195 7.77 3.54 15.68
C ASP A 195 6.62 2.55 15.99
N GLU A 196 5.46 2.74 15.37
CA GLU A 196 4.30 1.87 15.57
C GLU A 196 4.51 0.47 15.00
N VAL A 197 5.02 0.37 13.77
CA VAL A 197 5.33 -0.92 13.14
C VAL A 197 6.36 -1.69 13.96
N ARG A 198 7.44 -1.03 14.39
CA ARG A 198 8.47 -1.66 15.23
C ARG A 198 7.91 -2.17 16.57
N ALA A 199 6.97 -1.46 17.17
CA ALA A 199 6.32 -1.89 18.41
C ALA A 199 5.45 -3.15 18.23
N ALA A 200 5.03 -3.48 17.01
CA ALA A 200 4.25 -4.67 16.69
C ALA A 200 5.11 -5.93 16.48
N LEU A 201 6.44 -5.79 16.36
CA LEU A 201 7.39 -6.87 16.06
C LEU A 201 7.93 -7.53 17.35
N ALA A 202 8.25 -8.82 17.28
CA ALA A 202 8.87 -9.56 18.40
C ALA A 202 10.31 -9.10 18.67
N ALA A 203 11.08 -8.84 17.63
CA ALA A 203 12.49 -8.44 17.67
C ALA A 203 12.76 -7.33 16.65
N PRO A 204 12.33 -6.07 16.93
CA PRO A 204 12.33 -4.98 15.95
C PRO A 204 13.71 -4.66 15.36
N ASP A 205 14.80 -4.94 16.08
CA ASP A 205 16.15 -4.63 15.59
C ASP A 205 16.63 -5.58 14.49
N THR A 206 16.10 -6.80 14.44
CA THR A 206 16.43 -7.81 13.43
C THR A 206 15.34 -7.97 12.36
N GLN A 207 14.10 -7.64 12.69
CA GLN A 207 12.96 -7.79 11.80
C GLN A 207 12.67 -6.54 10.96
N PHE A 208 13.02 -5.34 11.46
CA PHE A 208 12.75 -4.10 10.74
C PHE A 208 13.95 -3.64 9.90
N ALA A 209 13.74 -3.46 8.60
CA ALA A 209 14.76 -2.96 7.67
C ALA A 209 14.38 -1.58 7.12
N ARG A 210 15.17 -0.54 7.44
CA ARG A 210 14.98 0.81 6.89
C ARG A 210 15.37 0.92 5.42
N GLY A 211 16.23 0.03 4.95
CA GLY A 211 16.85 0.14 3.63
C GLY A 211 17.80 1.34 3.50
N PRO A 212 18.34 1.57 2.30
CA PRO A 212 19.20 2.72 2.02
C PRO A 212 18.50 4.04 2.26
N ARG A 213 19.23 5.04 2.73
CA ARG A 213 18.68 6.39 2.90
C ARG A 213 18.41 7.03 1.55
N VAL A 214 17.18 7.51 1.36
CA VAL A 214 16.75 8.29 0.20
C VAL A 214 16.10 9.58 0.69
N LEU A 215 16.17 10.65 -0.09
CA LEU A 215 15.49 11.91 0.21
C LEU A 215 14.42 12.23 -0.83
N SER A 216 14.75 12.08 -2.11
CA SER A 216 13.85 12.42 -3.23
C SER A 216 13.97 11.49 -4.43
N ALA A 217 15.01 10.66 -4.51
CA ALA A 217 15.21 9.74 -5.62
C ALA A 217 14.13 8.65 -5.57
N ARG A 218 13.35 8.55 -6.64
CA ARG A 218 12.24 7.59 -6.78
C ARG A 218 12.57 6.56 -7.84
N GLY A 219 12.16 5.33 -7.62
CA GLY A 219 12.14 4.33 -8.67
C GLY A 219 11.12 4.68 -9.75
N THR A 220 11.36 4.20 -10.95
CA THR A 220 10.51 4.35 -12.14
C THR A 220 10.29 2.98 -12.79
N ALA A 221 9.53 2.94 -13.87
CA ALA A 221 9.37 1.73 -14.67
C ALA A 221 10.72 1.20 -15.21
N ALA A 222 11.65 2.10 -15.56
CA ALA A 222 12.93 1.76 -16.18
C ALA A 222 14.12 1.66 -15.19
N ASP A 223 14.02 2.27 -14.01
CA ASP A 223 15.12 2.34 -13.04
C ASP A 223 14.59 2.22 -11.60
N ASP A 224 14.99 1.19 -10.92
CA ASP A 224 14.65 0.92 -9.51
C ASP A 224 15.87 0.93 -8.56
N THR A 225 17.01 1.47 -9.00
CA THR A 225 18.28 1.51 -8.25
C THR A 225 18.09 2.07 -6.82
N HIS A 226 17.18 3.01 -6.63
CA HIS A 226 16.89 3.63 -5.33
C HIS A 226 15.69 3.04 -4.60
N ALA A 227 14.98 2.09 -5.22
CA ALA A 227 13.85 1.42 -4.63
C ALA A 227 14.30 0.33 -3.64
N PHE A 228 13.44 0.05 -2.66
CA PHE A 228 13.73 -0.95 -1.66
C PHE A 228 12.43 -1.61 -1.18
N VAL A 229 12.44 -2.93 -1.14
CA VAL A 229 11.36 -3.76 -0.60
C VAL A 229 11.92 -4.81 0.34
N VAL A 230 11.09 -5.33 1.22
CA VAL A 230 11.38 -6.49 2.05
C VAL A 230 10.32 -7.54 1.77
N GLN A 231 10.77 -8.72 1.34
CA GLN A 231 9.93 -9.89 1.19
C GLN A 231 10.23 -10.92 2.29
N ASP A 232 9.17 -11.48 2.88
CA ASP A 232 9.25 -12.53 3.89
C ASP A 232 8.13 -13.56 3.64
N GLY A 233 8.48 -14.62 2.92
CA GLY A 233 7.51 -15.60 2.42
C GLY A 233 6.47 -14.97 1.49
N ASN A 234 5.21 -15.07 1.86
CA ASN A 234 4.05 -14.51 1.14
C ASN A 234 3.78 -13.03 1.43
N TYR A 235 4.65 -12.36 2.20
CA TYR A 235 4.49 -10.96 2.58
C TYR A 235 5.56 -10.07 1.94
N LEU A 236 5.13 -8.96 1.32
CA LEU A 236 5.97 -7.94 0.70
C LEU A 236 5.70 -6.58 1.33
N SER A 237 6.73 -5.85 1.71
CA SER A 237 6.61 -4.49 2.22
C SER A 237 7.52 -3.50 1.52
N ALA A 238 7.08 -2.24 1.43
CA ALA A 238 7.81 -1.12 0.85
C ALA A 238 7.67 0.15 1.68
N ARG A 239 8.55 1.12 1.45
CA ARG A 239 8.73 2.27 2.34
C ARG A 239 7.84 3.47 2.01
N TRP A 240 7.73 3.81 0.72
CA TRP A 240 7.19 5.09 0.28
C TRP A 240 6.90 5.08 -1.24
N PRO A 241 6.27 6.11 -1.82
CA PRO A 241 5.94 6.15 -3.25
C PRO A 241 7.11 5.87 -4.21
N GLY A 242 8.35 6.16 -3.79
CA GLY A 242 9.55 5.88 -4.59
C GLY A 242 9.88 4.40 -4.76
N ASP A 243 9.25 3.53 -4.00
CA ASP A 243 9.45 2.07 -4.09
C ASP A 243 8.32 1.39 -4.89
N ALA A 244 7.28 2.13 -5.33
CA ALA A 244 6.03 1.56 -5.84
C ALA A 244 6.19 0.70 -7.11
N TYR A 245 7.11 1.05 -8.01
CA TYR A 245 7.35 0.25 -9.22
C TYR A 245 8.00 -1.10 -8.89
N LEU A 246 9.05 -1.11 -8.09
CA LEU A 246 9.68 -2.35 -7.63
C LEU A 246 8.68 -3.20 -6.83
N PHE A 247 7.93 -2.57 -5.92
CA PHE A 247 6.90 -3.23 -5.13
C PHE A 247 5.84 -3.90 -6.01
N GLY A 248 5.30 -3.20 -7.01
CA GLY A 248 4.28 -3.74 -7.90
C GLY A 248 4.80 -4.91 -8.74
N ARG A 249 6.02 -4.80 -9.31
CA ARG A 249 6.64 -5.91 -10.06
C ARG A 249 6.85 -7.15 -9.18
N ARG A 250 7.42 -6.98 -8.00
CA ARG A 250 7.64 -8.08 -7.06
C ARG A 250 6.34 -8.72 -6.60
N PHE A 251 5.28 -7.93 -6.47
CA PHE A 251 3.98 -8.46 -6.10
C PHE A 251 3.37 -9.31 -7.23
N CYS A 252 3.49 -8.89 -8.50
CA CYS A 252 3.09 -9.72 -9.65
C CYS A 252 3.88 -11.05 -9.68
N GLU A 253 5.19 -11.02 -9.48
CA GLU A 253 6.02 -12.24 -9.38
C GLU A 253 5.55 -13.18 -8.24
N MET A 254 5.11 -12.63 -7.11
CA MET A 254 4.56 -13.42 -6.00
C MET A 254 3.22 -14.07 -6.34
N LEU A 255 2.35 -13.39 -7.08
CA LEU A 255 1.09 -13.97 -7.57
C LEU A 255 1.35 -15.14 -8.51
N GLU A 256 2.25 -14.96 -9.48
CA GLU A 256 2.65 -16.02 -10.42
C GLU A 256 3.22 -17.24 -9.69
N ALA A 257 4.06 -17.03 -8.69
CA ALA A 257 4.64 -18.12 -7.90
C ALA A 257 3.59 -18.87 -7.06
N ALA A 258 2.54 -18.18 -6.60
CA ALA A 258 1.46 -18.78 -5.81
C ALA A 258 0.49 -19.61 -6.66
N ASP A 259 0.31 -19.28 -7.95
CA ASP A 259 -0.52 -20.03 -8.89
C ASP A 259 0.12 -21.37 -9.30
N GLY A 260 1.45 -21.43 -9.27
CA GLY A 260 2.22 -22.64 -9.66
C GLY A 260 2.48 -23.63 -8.51
N ALA A 261 2.04 -23.32 -7.28
CA ALA A 261 2.27 -24.14 -6.10
C ALA A 261 1.03 -24.93 -5.67
#